data_ed92df07c28251305f0f9b262dc00394
#
_entry.id   ed92df07c28251305f0f9b262dc00394
#
_cell.length_a   1.000
_cell.length_b   1.000
_cell.length_c   1.000
_cell.angle_alpha   90.00
_cell.angle_beta   90.00
_cell.angle_gamma   90.00
#
_symmetry.space_group_name_H-M   'P 1'
#
loop_
_entity.id
_entity.type
_entity.pdbx_description
1 polymer ?
#
loop_
_entity_poly.entity_id
_entity_poly.type
_entity_poly.pdbx_seq_one_letter_code
_entity_poly.pdbx_strand_id
1 'polypeptide(L)'
;MKTPLLSKSFFISVIFVFVYDFSIAQSQWNVVDADNQSGKRHENAFVKIGDKFYLLGGRGIKPVEIYDPATGLWSEGAMAPLEMSHFQAVSYQGLIYVMGALVGGWPSETPLSHIFIYDPIQDKWMVGPEIPPHRQRGAAGAVAYNDKIYLVCGIVNGHTSGWISWVDEYDPATNTWKQLPDAPRARDHFQAVVVNDQLVVTGGRKSGYQGQGFEATIAETDVYDFSTGTWSTLPSPDGDIPTQRAGCTAIVVGDEIIVIGGESGSQEKAHSEVEALNITTQSWRKLPGLQTGRHGTQVIFSEGNLYVGAGCGNRGGSPELNSFEMYEMPGADAAENEPVTAGTLKISAASHAFRKVRPYATHSQTFELSNTMGNQGIPLTYVIVAGSDDFEVDFPYALPYVIAPGKTIAFDVHYTPKTSQPVEATLLIKVADRGKIQPREITLKGN
;
A
#
# COMPACT_ATOMS: atom_id res chain seq x y z
N MET A 1 -100.26 25.25 6.05
CA MET A 1 -99.32 24.30 5.48
C MET A 1 -97.91 24.86 5.75
N LYS A 2 -97.13 24.26 6.64
CA LYS A 2 -95.78 24.69 6.98
C LYS A 2 -94.82 23.70 6.35
N THR A 3 -93.94 24.20 5.47
CA THR A 3 -92.86 23.43 4.85
C THR A 3 -91.64 23.38 5.79
N PRO A 4 -90.94 22.25 5.97
CA PRO A 4 -89.79 22.18 6.79
C PRO A 4 -88.51 22.57 6.05
N LEU A 5 -87.66 23.41 6.62
CA LEU A 5 -86.30 23.73 6.22
C LEU A 5 -85.42 22.53 6.46
N LEU A 6 -84.73 22.03 5.39
CA LEU A 6 -83.60 21.07 5.45
C LEU A 6 -82.33 21.83 5.77
N SER A 7 -81.77 21.57 6.93
CA SER A 7 -80.39 21.99 7.32
C SER A 7 -79.37 21.10 6.62
N LYS A 8 -78.53 21.69 5.79
CA LYS A 8 -77.34 21.02 5.18
C LYS A 8 -76.14 21.24 6.14
N SER A 9 -75.77 20.19 6.84
CA SER A 9 -74.55 20.16 7.65
C SER A 9 -73.32 19.91 6.68
N PHE A 10 -72.43 20.88 6.61
CA PHE A 10 -71.16 20.76 5.93
C PHE A 10 -70.14 20.13 6.89
N PHE A 11 -69.68 18.90 6.60
CA PHE A 11 -68.53 18.28 7.27
C PHE A 11 -67.26 18.74 6.57
N ILE A 12 -66.44 19.55 7.24
CA ILE A 12 -65.08 19.88 6.81
C ILE A 12 -64.15 18.79 7.37
N SER A 13 -63.70 17.88 6.49
CA SER A 13 -62.60 16.94 6.82
C SER A 13 -61.29 17.67 6.78
N VAL A 14 -60.70 17.92 7.90
CA VAL A 14 -59.29 18.40 8.00
C VAL A 14 -58.36 17.20 7.85
N ILE A 15 -57.70 17.11 6.69
CA ILE A 15 -56.66 16.13 6.47
C ILE A 15 -55.35 16.70 7.08
N PHE A 16 -54.91 16.12 8.20
CA PHE A 16 -53.57 16.36 8.74
C PHE A 16 -52.57 15.57 7.88
N VAL A 17 -51.82 16.27 7.03
CA VAL A 17 -50.64 15.73 6.37
C VAL A 17 -49.48 15.81 7.36
N PHE A 18 -49.10 14.68 7.97
CA PHE A 18 -47.84 14.58 8.68
C PHE A 18 -46.71 14.52 7.67
N VAL A 19 -46.04 15.66 7.47
CA VAL A 19 -44.72 15.67 6.80
C VAL A 19 -43.73 15.12 7.80
N TYR A 20 -43.31 13.88 7.61
CA TYR A 20 -42.13 13.36 8.28
C TYR A 20 -40.93 13.98 7.57
N ASP A 21 -40.35 15.02 8.17
CA ASP A 21 -39.01 15.44 7.82
C ASP A 21 -38.03 14.29 8.22
N PHE A 22 -37.72 13.44 7.26
CA PHE A 22 -36.54 12.59 7.38
C PHE A 22 -35.30 13.51 7.29
N SER A 23 -34.91 14.05 8.43
CA SER A 23 -33.59 14.63 8.58
C SER A 23 -32.58 13.45 8.43
N ILE A 24 -32.08 13.23 7.24
CA ILE A 24 -30.89 12.36 7.06
C ILE A 24 -29.80 13.07 7.84
N ALA A 25 -29.47 12.57 9.02
CA ALA A 25 -28.31 13.07 9.75
C ALA A 25 -27.12 12.94 8.79
N GLN A 26 -26.50 14.06 8.42
CA GLN A 26 -25.34 14.07 7.58
C GLN A 26 -24.24 13.31 8.33
N SER A 27 -23.72 12.22 7.75
CA SER A 27 -22.59 11.49 8.31
C SER A 27 -21.45 12.46 8.61
N GLN A 28 -20.80 12.27 9.74
CA GLN A 28 -19.66 13.09 10.17
C GLN A 28 -18.52 12.18 10.62
N TRP A 29 -17.31 12.70 10.63
CA TRP A 29 -16.17 11.99 11.21
C TRP A 29 -16.37 11.81 12.71
N ASN A 30 -16.08 10.62 13.20
CA ASN A 30 -16.16 10.26 14.61
C ASN A 30 -14.81 9.73 15.08
N VAL A 31 -14.41 10.13 16.28
CA VAL A 31 -13.24 9.51 16.92
C VAL A 31 -13.60 8.06 17.24
N VAL A 32 -12.74 7.15 16.83
CA VAL A 32 -12.85 5.74 17.20
C VAL A 32 -12.33 5.60 18.63
N ASP A 33 -13.23 5.26 19.55
CA ASP A 33 -12.90 5.01 20.95
C ASP A 33 -12.38 3.58 21.09
N ALA A 34 -11.07 3.42 20.92
CA ALA A 34 -10.41 2.14 21.11
C ALA A 34 -10.03 1.94 22.59
N ASP A 35 -10.12 0.72 23.10
CA ASP A 35 -9.81 0.39 24.49
C ASP A 35 -8.36 0.71 24.88
N ASN A 36 -7.46 0.77 23.90
CA ASN A 36 -6.09 1.26 24.01
C ASN A 36 -5.74 2.10 22.78
N GLN A 37 -4.57 2.74 22.78
CA GLN A 37 -4.16 3.64 21.71
C GLN A 37 -2.85 3.20 21.09
N SER A 38 -2.69 3.50 19.80
CA SER A 38 -1.39 3.39 19.12
C SER A 38 -0.38 4.42 19.66
N GLY A 39 0.89 4.21 19.37
CA GLY A 39 1.94 5.21 19.59
C GLY A 39 1.75 6.41 18.66
N LYS A 40 2.13 7.61 19.16
CA LYS A 40 2.13 8.82 18.33
C LYS A 40 3.15 8.70 17.22
N ARG A 41 2.76 9.07 15.99
CA ARG A 41 3.67 9.12 14.84
C ARG A 41 3.12 9.97 13.70
N HIS A 42 4.00 10.45 12.85
CA HIS A 42 3.68 11.11 11.59
C HIS A 42 4.63 10.65 10.49
N GLU A 43 4.32 10.98 9.25
CA GLU A 43 5.02 10.50 8.05
C GLU A 43 5.04 8.97 7.94
N ASN A 44 3.97 8.39 8.42
CA ASN A 44 3.70 6.95 8.48
C ASN A 44 2.73 6.52 7.37
N ALA A 45 2.64 5.21 7.18
CA ALA A 45 1.58 4.61 6.40
C ALA A 45 0.56 3.88 7.29
N PHE A 46 -0.68 3.80 6.82
CA PHE A 46 -1.77 3.09 7.47
C PHE A 46 -2.52 2.30 6.41
N VAL A 47 -2.42 0.98 6.45
CA VAL A 47 -2.91 0.09 5.40
C VAL A 47 -3.71 -1.07 5.98
N LYS A 48 -4.63 -1.61 5.17
CA LYS A 48 -5.44 -2.76 5.51
C LYS A 48 -4.88 -4.02 4.86
N ILE A 49 -4.80 -5.10 5.65
CA ILE A 49 -4.55 -6.46 5.16
C ILE A 49 -5.58 -7.40 5.82
N GLY A 50 -6.40 -8.04 5.00
CA GLY A 50 -7.51 -8.83 5.50
C GLY A 50 -8.49 -7.98 6.30
N ASP A 51 -8.76 -8.38 7.52
CA ASP A 51 -9.64 -7.71 8.48
C ASP A 51 -8.93 -6.75 9.45
N LYS A 52 -7.59 -6.60 9.34
CA LYS A 52 -6.78 -5.78 10.25
C LYS A 52 -6.15 -4.58 9.59
N PHE A 53 -5.89 -3.55 10.41
CA PHE A 53 -5.25 -2.31 9.99
C PHE A 53 -3.84 -2.23 10.58
N TYR A 54 -2.87 -1.86 9.74
CA TYR A 54 -1.45 -1.84 10.07
C TYR A 54 -0.93 -0.42 9.96
N LEU A 55 -0.44 0.11 11.07
CA LEU A 55 0.21 1.41 11.18
C LEU A 55 1.72 1.19 11.26
N LEU A 56 2.48 1.69 10.29
CA LEU A 56 3.90 1.38 10.14
C LEU A 56 4.73 2.58 9.69
N GLY A 57 6.02 2.56 10.02
CA GLY A 57 6.94 3.64 9.69
C GLY A 57 6.72 4.91 10.50
N GLY A 58 7.11 6.04 9.94
CA GLY A 58 7.15 7.34 10.56
C GLY A 58 8.56 7.71 11.04
N ARG A 59 8.69 8.85 11.70
CA ARG A 59 9.97 9.28 12.27
C ARG A 59 10.41 8.38 13.40
N GLY A 60 11.69 8.01 13.39
CA GLY A 60 12.30 7.05 14.30
C GLY A 60 11.98 5.59 13.96
N ILE A 61 12.67 4.67 14.64
CA ILE A 61 12.42 3.24 14.51
C ILE A 61 11.28 2.87 15.47
N LYS A 62 10.14 2.44 14.90
CA LYS A 62 8.92 2.14 15.65
C LYS A 62 8.41 0.73 15.28
N PRO A 63 7.67 0.04 16.19
CA PRO A 63 7.02 -1.21 15.84
C PRO A 63 5.91 -0.99 14.80
N VAL A 64 5.55 -2.02 14.08
CA VAL A 64 4.26 -2.08 13.41
C VAL A 64 3.17 -2.15 14.48
N GLU A 65 2.15 -1.30 14.38
CA GLU A 65 1.00 -1.38 15.28
C GLU A 65 -0.22 -1.86 14.49
N ILE A 66 -0.96 -2.76 15.11
CA ILE A 66 -2.01 -3.53 14.46
C ILE A 66 -3.32 -3.25 15.18
N TYR A 67 -4.28 -2.65 14.49
CA TYR A 67 -5.65 -2.48 14.98
C TYR A 67 -6.52 -3.62 14.48
N ASP A 68 -7.25 -4.22 15.40
CA ASP A 68 -8.24 -5.24 15.12
C ASP A 68 -9.65 -4.66 15.29
N PRO A 69 -10.37 -4.36 14.18
CA PRO A 69 -11.72 -3.78 14.25
C PRO A 69 -12.74 -4.66 14.98
N ALA A 70 -12.54 -5.99 14.98
CA ALA A 70 -13.45 -6.92 15.65
C ALA A 70 -13.38 -6.83 17.18
N THR A 71 -12.23 -6.43 17.73
CA THR A 71 -12.01 -6.30 19.17
C THR A 71 -11.88 -4.87 19.64
N GLY A 72 -11.65 -3.91 18.72
CA GLY A 72 -11.36 -2.52 19.05
C GLY A 72 -9.98 -2.28 19.68
N LEU A 73 -9.05 -3.25 19.59
CA LEU A 73 -7.76 -3.22 20.27
C LEU A 73 -6.59 -2.99 19.30
N TRP A 74 -5.61 -2.23 19.78
CA TRP A 74 -4.29 -2.14 19.17
C TRP A 74 -3.34 -3.15 19.81
N SER A 75 -2.44 -3.73 19.01
CA SER A 75 -1.34 -4.57 19.44
C SER A 75 -0.06 -4.18 18.71
N GLU A 76 1.10 -4.49 19.29
CA GLU A 76 2.40 -4.27 18.66
C GLU A 76 2.86 -5.53 17.93
N GLY A 77 3.36 -5.34 16.71
CA GLY A 77 4.06 -6.33 15.91
C GLY A 77 5.56 -6.06 15.87
N ALA A 78 6.24 -6.60 14.84
CA ALA A 78 7.68 -6.51 14.69
C ALA A 78 8.18 -5.06 14.58
N MET A 79 9.33 -4.80 15.22
CA MET A 79 10.06 -3.54 15.10
C MET A 79 10.51 -3.31 13.66
N ALA A 80 10.34 -2.08 13.14
CA ALA A 80 10.87 -1.72 11.82
C ALA A 80 12.40 -1.89 11.80
N PRO A 81 12.99 -2.40 10.70
CA PRO A 81 14.43 -2.63 10.61
C PRO A 81 15.26 -1.34 10.58
N LEU A 82 14.65 -0.26 10.17
CA LEU A 82 15.21 1.10 10.15
C LEU A 82 14.09 2.14 10.17
N GLU A 83 14.43 3.42 10.33
CA GLU A 83 13.49 4.51 10.14
C GLU A 83 13.06 4.57 8.67
N MET A 84 11.74 4.62 8.43
CA MET A 84 11.15 4.81 7.11
C MET A 84 10.02 5.80 7.25
N SER A 85 10.13 6.92 6.55
CA SER A 85 9.17 8.03 6.63
C SER A 85 8.80 8.56 5.24
N HIS A 86 7.71 9.34 5.14
CA HIS A 86 7.27 9.99 3.89
C HIS A 86 7.08 9.00 2.74
N PHE A 87 6.14 8.09 2.86
CA PHE A 87 5.86 7.09 1.84
C PHE A 87 4.38 6.69 1.84
N GLN A 88 3.97 6.11 0.74
CA GLN A 88 2.72 5.38 0.61
C GLN A 88 3.03 3.89 0.62
N ALA A 89 2.56 3.16 1.63
CA ALA A 89 2.68 1.70 1.66
C ALA A 89 1.64 1.05 0.75
N VAL A 90 2.02 -0.08 0.15
CA VAL A 90 1.18 -0.82 -0.77
C VAL A 90 0.84 -2.19 -0.20
N SER A 91 -0.45 -2.47 -0.07
CA SER A 91 -0.96 -3.82 0.20
C SER A 91 -1.00 -4.62 -1.11
N TYR A 92 -0.26 -5.71 -1.18
CA TYR A 92 -0.23 -6.57 -2.36
C TYR A 92 -0.02 -8.04 -1.96
N GLN A 93 -0.93 -8.91 -2.39
CA GLN A 93 -0.90 -10.36 -2.11
C GLN A 93 -0.72 -10.70 -0.63
N GLY A 94 -1.42 -9.98 0.27
CA GLY A 94 -1.37 -10.20 1.71
C GLY A 94 -0.07 -9.75 2.40
N LEU A 95 0.79 -9.06 1.69
CA LEU A 95 2.03 -8.44 2.17
C LEU A 95 1.95 -6.92 2.10
N ILE A 96 2.76 -6.22 2.89
CA ILE A 96 2.87 -4.76 2.84
C ILE A 96 4.24 -4.39 2.27
N TYR A 97 4.23 -3.69 1.14
CA TYR A 97 5.42 -3.20 0.46
C TYR A 97 5.69 -1.75 0.83
N VAL A 98 6.92 -1.45 1.20
CA VAL A 98 7.42 -0.09 1.43
C VAL A 98 8.51 0.20 0.42
N MET A 99 8.27 1.18 -0.42
CA MET A 99 9.23 1.74 -1.38
C MET A 99 8.99 3.25 -1.49
N GLY A 100 9.95 3.99 -2.02
CA GLY A 100 9.77 5.45 -2.15
C GLY A 100 9.69 6.19 -0.81
N ALA A 101 10.32 5.65 0.23
CA ALA A 101 10.44 6.26 1.54
C ALA A 101 11.73 7.07 1.67
N LEU A 102 11.76 7.94 2.68
CA LEU A 102 12.95 8.64 3.15
C LEU A 102 13.46 8.02 4.45
N VAL A 103 14.78 8.04 4.64
CA VAL A 103 15.50 7.65 5.86
C VAL A 103 16.41 8.78 6.32
N GLY A 104 16.58 8.90 7.65
CA GLY A 104 17.47 9.90 8.25
C GLY A 104 16.76 11.19 8.67
N GLY A 105 17.55 12.15 9.14
CA GLY A 105 17.07 13.36 9.80
C GLY A 105 16.76 14.51 8.83
N TRP A 106 15.66 15.20 9.10
CA TRP A 106 15.26 16.42 8.41
C TRP A 106 16.36 17.49 8.49
N PRO A 107 16.61 18.27 7.42
CA PRO A 107 15.95 18.24 6.10
C PRO A 107 16.73 17.42 5.06
N SER A 108 17.75 16.68 5.48
CA SER A 108 18.75 16.03 4.61
C SER A 108 18.57 14.50 4.55
N GLU A 109 17.33 14.07 4.58
CA GLU A 109 16.99 12.65 4.43
C GLU A 109 17.47 12.12 3.07
N THR A 110 17.69 10.81 3.01
CA THR A 110 18.07 10.11 1.79
C THR A 110 16.98 9.10 1.39
N PRO A 111 16.81 8.84 0.10
CA PRO A 111 15.89 7.80 -0.35
C PRO A 111 16.25 6.41 0.14
N LEU A 112 15.23 5.59 0.35
CA LEU A 112 15.37 4.17 0.62
C LEU A 112 15.98 3.46 -0.59
N SER A 113 17.00 2.61 -0.35
CA SER A 113 17.71 1.90 -1.42
C SER A 113 17.07 0.58 -1.84
N HIS A 114 16.30 -0.05 -0.96
CA HIS A 114 15.65 -1.34 -1.19
C HIS A 114 14.15 -1.25 -0.94
N ILE A 115 13.39 -2.15 -1.52
CA ILE A 115 12.03 -2.41 -1.11
C ILE A 115 12.07 -3.10 0.25
N PHE A 116 11.23 -2.67 1.20
CA PHE A 116 11.01 -3.41 2.44
C PHE A 116 9.64 -4.05 2.40
N ILE A 117 9.54 -5.29 2.84
CA ILE A 117 8.31 -6.07 2.79
C ILE A 117 7.99 -6.55 4.21
N TYR A 118 6.79 -6.23 4.69
CA TYR A 118 6.29 -6.76 5.94
C TYR A 118 5.29 -7.88 5.68
N ASP A 119 5.50 -9.01 6.34
CA ASP A 119 4.60 -10.16 6.34
C ASP A 119 3.72 -10.14 7.60
N PRO A 120 2.43 -9.81 7.48
CA PRO A 120 1.52 -9.71 8.62
C PRO A 120 1.25 -11.05 9.34
N ILE A 121 1.30 -12.17 8.60
CA ILE A 121 1.07 -13.50 9.19
C ILE A 121 2.29 -13.94 10.00
N GLN A 122 3.49 -13.67 9.49
CA GLN A 122 4.74 -14.05 10.14
C GLN A 122 5.20 -13.02 11.17
N ASP A 123 4.61 -11.81 11.14
CA ASP A 123 5.05 -10.65 11.91
C ASP A 123 6.56 -10.40 11.71
N LYS A 124 6.97 -10.23 10.44
CA LYS A 124 8.38 -10.09 10.07
C LYS A 124 8.58 -9.13 8.92
N TRP A 125 9.70 -8.41 9.01
CA TRP A 125 10.24 -7.62 7.93
C TRP A 125 11.23 -8.42 7.09
N MET A 126 11.22 -8.17 5.79
CA MET A 126 12.19 -8.66 4.83
C MET A 126 12.78 -7.49 4.05
N VAL A 127 14.07 -7.56 3.77
CA VAL A 127 14.71 -6.67 2.79
C VAL A 127 14.45 -7.27 1.43
N GLY A 128 13.71 -6.57 0.60
CA GLY A 128 13.39 -6.91 -0.77
C GLY A 128 14.48 -6.51 -1.76
N PRO A 129 14.20 -6.56 -3.05
CA PRO A 129 15.15 -6.17 -4.09
C PRO A 129 15.57 -4.69 -3.99
N GLU A 130 16.75 -4.41 -4.52
CA GLU A 130 17.24 -3.04 -4.64
C GLU A 130 16.38 -2.23 -5.63
N ILE A 131 16.06 -1.00 -5.25
CA ILE A 131 15.49 -0.01 -6.17
C ILE A 131 16.66 0.50 -7.02
N PRO A 132 16.54 0.55 -8.37
CA PRO A 132 17.64 0.97 -9.22
C PRO A 132 18.30 2.25 -8.69
N PRO A 133 19.64 2.28 -8.46
CA PRO A 133 20.30 3.35 -7.72
C PRO A 133 20.04 4.77 -8.22
N HIS A 134 19.87 4.93 -9.54
CA HIS A 134 19.57 6.22 -10.17
C HIS A 134 18.06 6.53 -10.24
N ARG A 135 17.22 5.70 -9.63
CA ARG A 135 15.76 5.85 -9.56
C ARG A 135 15.23 5.88 -8.11
N GLN A 136 16.13 5.82 -7.12
CA GLN A 136 15.78 5.93 -5.69
C GLN A 136 15.25 7.32 -5.36
N ARG A 137 14.13 7.38 -4.67
CA ARG A 137 13.45 8.61 -4.24
C ARG A 137 12.56 8.34 -3.05
N GLY A 138 12.24 9.40 -2.31
CA GLY A 138 11.30 9.37 -1.20
C GLY A 138 10.11 10.30 -1.42
N ALA A 139 9.20 10.34 -0.47
CA ALA A 139 7.96 11.11 -0.51
C ALA A 139 7.17 10.92 -1.82
N ALA A 140 7.26 9.71 -2.38
CA ALA A 140 6.67 9.30 -3.64
C ALA A 140 5.31 8.64 -3.43
N GLY A 141 4.42 8.75 -4.42
CA GLY A 141 3.22 7.93 -4.49
C GLY A 141 3.54 6.50 -4.90
N ALA A 142 2.82 5.53 -4.33
CA ALA A 142 2.96 4.12 -4.70
C ALA A 142 1.59 3.43 -4.73
N VAL A 143 1.31 2.63 -5.76
CA VAL A 143 0.02 1.94 -5.91
C VAL A 143 0.17 0.61 -6.64
N ALA A 144 -0.60 -0.41 -6.23
CA ALA A 144 -0.68 -1.69 -6.93
C ALA A 144 -1.79 -1.65 -7.99
N TYR A 145 -1.49 -2.19 -9.17
CA TYR A 145 -2.45 -2.36 -10.24
C TYR A 145 -1.98 -3.44 -11.22
N ASN A 146 -2.87 -4.34 -11.64
CA ASN A 146 -2.60 -5.42 -12.60
C ASN A 146 -1.32 -6.21 -12.30
N ASP A 147 -1.20 -6.71 -11.07
CA ASP A 147 -0.04 -7.49 -10.57
C ASP A 147 1.32 -6.74 -10.66
N LYS A 148 1.30 -5.43 -10.71
CA LYS A 148 2.48 -4.56 -10.67
C LYS A 148 2.32 -3.52 -9.55
N ILE A 149 3.44 -2.94 -9.14
CA ILE A 149 3.48 -1.81 -8.23
C ILE A 149 4.11 -0.62 -8.97
N TYR A 150 3.43 0.50 -8.95
CA TYR A 150 3.86 1.74 -9.62
C TYR A 150 4.40 2.70 -8.57
N LEU A 151 5.63 3.20 -8.79
CA LEU A 151 6.26 4.22 -7.98
C LEU A 151 6.29 5.52 -8.79
N VAL A 152 5.72 6.60 -8.24
CA VAL A 152 5.35 7.79 -9.01
C VAL A 152 5.93 9.05 -8.37
N CYS A 153 6.61 9.87 -9.14
CA CYS A 153 7.20 11.15 -8.72
C CYS A 153 8.10 11.00 -7.47
N GLY A 154 8.18 12.02 -6.64
CA GLY A 154 8.96 12.03 -5.39
C GLY A 154 10.10 13.04 -5.40
N ILE A 155 11.01 12.89 -4.45
CA ILE A 155 12.15 13.77 -4.23
C ILE A 155 13.40 12.95 -3.91
N VAL A 156 14.60 13.41 -4.35
CA VAL A 156 15.86 12.67 -4.16
C VAL A 156 16.78 13.27 -3.09
N ASN A 157 16.62 14.55 -2.74
CA ASN A 157 17.50 15.27 -1.80
C ASN A 157 16.73 15.72 -0.54
N GLY A 158 16.05 14.78 0.14
CA GLY A 158 15.25 15.07 1.34
C GLY A 158 14.23 16.17 1.08
N HIS A 159 14.17 17.19 1.98
CA HIS A 159 13.25 18.32 1.85
C HIS A 159 13.89 19.55 1.17
N THR A 160 14.98 19.39 0.42
CA THR A 160 15.73 20.53 -0.09
C THR A 160 15.60 20.75 -1.59
N SER A 161 15.65 19.68 -2.40
CA SER A 161 15.64 19.80 -3.87
C SER A 161 15.52 18.42 -4.55
N GLY A 162 15.47 18.44 -5.88
CA GLY A 162 15.50 17.19 -6.66
C GLY A 162 14.13 16.56 -6.79
N TRP A 163 13.09 17.37 -6.96
CA TRP A 163 11.75 16.89 -7.32
C TRP A 163 11.79 16.25 -8.70
N ILE A 164 11.14 15.12 -8.82
CA ILE A 164 11.16 14.33 -10.04
C ILE A 164 9.73 13.96 -10.47
N SER A 165 9.60 13.75 -11.78
CA SER A 165 8.37 13.30 -12.44
C SER A 165 8.42 11.82 -12.85
N TRP A 166 9.42 11.10 -12.43
CA TRP A 166 9.63 9.70 -12.82
C TRP A 166 8.46 8.79 -12.45
N VAL A 167 8.18 7.85 -13.35
CA VAL A 167 7.23 6.78 -13.10
C VAL A 167 7.91 5.46 -13.41
N ASP A 168 7.88 4.55 -12.47
CA ASP A 168 8.45 3.22 -12.60
C ASP A 168 7.42 2.14 -12.25
N GLU A 169 7.36 1.12 -13.08
CA GLU A 169 6.62 -0.10 -12.86
C GLU A 169 7.58 -1.15 -12.27
N TYR A 170 7.25 -1.66 -11.11
CA TYR A 170 7.92 -2.80 -10.49
C TYR A 170 7.08 -4.05 -10.67
N ASP A 171 7.68 -5.11 -11.17
CA ASP A 171 7.08 -6.43 -11.29
C ASP A 171 7.56 -7.34 -10.14
N PRO A 172 6.73 -7.61 -9.12
CA PRO A 172 7.09 -8.49 -8.01
C PRO A 172 7.32 -9.95 -8.44
N ALA A 173 6.71 -10.39 -9.56
CA ALA A 173 6.84 -11.76 -10.04
C ALA A 173 8.18 -12.04 -10.73
N THR A 174 8.89 -11.01 -11.19
CA THR A 174 10.19 -11.13 -11.88
C THR A 174 11.29 -10.32 -11.21
N ASN A 175 10.96 -9.51 -10.20
CA ASN A 175 11.85 -8.53 -9.57
C ASN A 175 12.47 -7.55 -10.57
N THR A 176 11.72 -7.16 -11.58
CA THR A 176 12.20 -6.24 -12.62
C THR A 176 11.54 -4.88 -12.53
N TRP A 177 12.26 -3.86 -12.97
CA TRP A 177 11.79 -2.49 -13.05
C TRP A 177 11.70 -2.05 -14.52
N LYS A 178 10.63 -1.32 -14.85
CA LYS A 178 10.40 -0.72 -16.14
C LYS A 178 10.09 0.76 -15.98
N GLN A 179 10.82 1.61 -16.69
CA GLN A 179 10.53 3.04 -16.74
C GLN A 179 9.34 3.28 -17.67
N LEU A 180 8.40 4.09 -17.18
CA LEU A 180 7.25 4.57 -17.93
C LEU A 180 7.43 6.04 -18.29
N PRO A 181 6.58 6.61 -19.17
CA PRO A 181 6.58 8.06 -19.42
C PRO A 181 6.47 8.87 -18.15
N ASP A 182 7.32 9.86 -18.00
CA ASP A 182 7.34 10.78 -16.87
C ASP A 182 6.00 11.52 -16.73
N ALA A 183 5.57 11.77 -15.48
CA ALA A 183 4.41 12.58 -15.20
C ALA A 183 4.58 14.02 -15.71
N PRO A 184 3.50 14.76 -16.04
CA PRO A 184 3.61 16.13 -16.51
C PRO A 184 4.30 17.08 -15.54
N ARG A 185 4.26 16.75 -14.23
CA ARG A 185 4.81 17.59 -13.15
C ARG A 185 5.59 16.75 -12.14
N ALA A 186 6.73 17.29 -11.72
CA ALA A 186 7.43 16.81 -10.54
C ALA A 186 6.65 17.21 -9.28
N ARG A 187 6.45 16.27 -8.36
CA ARG A 187 5.81 16.48 -7.05
C ARG A 187 6.30 15.52 -5.99
N ASP A 188 6.23 15.91 -4.75
CA ASP A 188 6.49 15.09 -3.57
C ASP A 188 5.37 15.26 -2.53
N HIS A 189 5.33 14.43 -1.48
CA HIS A 189 4.35 14.48 -0.39
C HIS A 189 2.90 14.40 -0.87
N PHE A 190 2.58 13.36 -1.61
CA PHE A 190 1.24 13.04 -2.10
C PHE A 190 1.05 11.52 -2.13
N GLN A 191 -0.16 11.07 -2.44
CA GLN A 191 -0.45 9.66 -2.70
C GLN A 191 -1.02 9.48 -4.09
N ALA A 192 -0.65 8.36 -4.73
CA ALA A 192 -1.16 7.96 -6.02
C ALA A 192 -2.31 6.95 -5.85
N VAL A 193 -3.29 6.99 -6.73
CA VAL A 193 -4.40 6.05 -6.75
C VAL A 193 -4.67 5.57 -8.17
N VAL A 194 -5.34 4.41 -8.29
CA VAL A 194 -5.83 3.92 -9.57
C VAL A 194 -7.34 3.81 -9.53
N VAL A 195 -8.01 4.38 -10.51
CA VAL A 195 -9.46 4.36 -10.72
C VAL A 195 -9.76 4.24 -12.20
N ASN A 196 -10.68 3.36 -12.58
CA ASN A 196 -11.11 3.15 -13.98
C ASN A 196 -9.93 2.96 -14.95
N ASP A 197 -8.97 2.09 -14.60
CA ASP A 197 -7.74 1.82 -15.36
C ASP A 197 -6.87 3.08 -15.61
N GLN A 198 -6.94 4.07 -14.72
CA GLN A 198 -6.16 5.29 -14.77
C GLN A 198 -5.41 5.50 -13.46
N LEU A 199 -4.11 5.78 -13.56
CA LEU A 199 -3.29 6.24 -12.44
C LEU A 199 -3.48 7.75 -12.28
N VAL A 200 -3.92 8.18 -11.11
CA VAL A 200 -4.23 9.58 -10.83
C VAL A 200 -3.34 10.10 -9.71
N VAL A 201 -2.82 11.31 -9.91
CA VAL A 201 -2.01 12.04 -8.94
C VAL A 201 -2.54 13.45 -8.76
N THR A 202 -2.82 13.84 -7.52
CA THR A 202 -3.34 15.16 -7.17
C THR A 202 -2.74 15.64 -5.86
N GLY A 203 -2.71 16.96 -5.64
CA GLY A 203 -2.01 17.54 -4.48
C GLY A 203 -0.49 17.36 -4.54
N GLY A 204 0.17 17.46 -3.38
CA GLY A 204 1.63 17.44 -3.29
C GLY A 204 2.25 18.81 -3.43
N ARG A 205 3.57 18.85 -3.37
CA ARG A 205 4.37 20.09 -3.45
C ARG A 205 5.73 19.85 -4.09
N LYS A 206 6.52 20.91 -4.18
CA LYS A 206 7.97 20.86 -4.41
C LYS A 206 8.66 21.34 -3.13
N SER A 207 9.00 20.41 -2.24
CA SER A 207 9.63 20.75 -0.93
C SER A 207 10.92 21.51 -1.12
N GLY A 208 11.09 22.62 -0.39
CA GLY A 208 12.29 23.48 -0.45
C GLY A 208 12.41 24.33 -1.73
N TYR A 209 11.40 24.36 -2.62
CA TYR A 209 11.46 25.17 -3.83
C TYR A 209 11.61 26.66 -3.50
N GLN A 210 12.68 27.30 -4.01
CA GLN A 210 13.02 28.71 -3.74
C GLN A 210 13.11 29.04 -2.24
N GLY A 211 13.49 28.07 -1.39
CA GLY A 211 13.54 28.24 0.06
C GLY A 211 12.18 28.19 0.76
N GLN A 212 11.11 27.89 0.04
CA GLN A 212 9.76 27.75 0.58
C GLN A 212 9.56 26.33 1.15
N GLY A 213 9.01 26.24 2.38
CA GLY A 213 8.77 24.95 3.02
C GLY A 213 7.47 24.31 2.56
N PHE A 214 6.37 25.05 2.63
CA PHE A 214 5.02 24.53 2.49
C PHE A 214 4.17 25.20 1.40
N GLU A 215 4.68 26.22 0.76
CA GLU A 215 3.92 27.11 -0.15
C GLU A 215 3.88 26.62 -1.59
N ALA A 216 4.89 25.83 -2.00
CA ALA A 216 5.00 25.33 -3.39
C ALA A 216 4.09 24.14 -3.68
N THR A 217 2.82 24.21 -3.25
CA THR A 217 1.79 23.20 -3.50
C THR A 217 1.38 23.16 -4.96
N ILE A 218 0.87 22.00 -5.40
CA ILE A 218 0.45 21.73 -6.79
C ILE A 218 -1.06 21.56 -6.81
N ALA A 219 -1.73 22.34 -7.66
CA ALA A 219 -3.18 22.34 -7.81
C ALA A 219 -3.65 21.24 -8.77
N GLU A 220 -2.91 21.05 -9.87
CA GLU A 220 -3.35 20.27 -11.01
C GLU A 220 -3.40 18.78 -10.68
N THR A 221 -4.41 18.12 -11.24
CA THR A 221 -4.59 16.67 -11.24
C THR A 221 -4.10 16.11 -12.57
N ASP A 222 -3.11 15.20 -12.50
CA ASP A 222 -2.55 14.50 -13.66
C ASP A 222 -3.02 13.06 -13.68
N VAL A 223 -3.32 12.57 -14.90
CA VAL A 223 -3.92 11.26 -15.15
C VAL A 223 -3.09 10.50 -16.18
N TYR A 224 -2.65 9.30 -15.84
CA TYR A 224 -2.00 8.36 -16.76
C TYR A 224 -3.00 7.28 -17.16
N ASP A 225 -3.26 7.14 -18.43
CA ASP A 225 -4.10 6.10 -18.98
C ASP A 225 -3.25 4.87 -19.33
N PHE A 226 -3.48 3.77 -18.62
CA PHE A 226 -2.74 2.52 -18.85
C PHE A 226 -2.97 1.90 -20.21
N SER A 227 -4.12 2.16 -20.84
CA SER A 227 -4.46 1.61 -22.15
C SER A 227 -3.70 2.28 -23.29
N THR A 228 -3.47 3.58 -23.16
CA THR A 228 -2.74 4.38 -24.16
C THR A 228 -1.28 4.60 -23.81
N GLY A 229 -0.91 4.43 -22.54
CA GLY A 229 0.44 4.71 -22.03
C GLY A 229 0.78 6.20 -22.00
N THR A 230 -0.20 7.09 -21.90
CA THR A 230 -0.01 8.54 -21.99
C THR A 230 -0.58 9.30 -20.81
N TRP A 231 0.03 10.44 -20.50
CA TRP A 231 -0.43 11.38 -19.49
C TRP A 231 -1.34 12.46 -20.07
N SER A 232 -2.30 12.89 -19.28
CA SER A 232 -3.10 14.08 -19.46
C SER A 232 -3.22 14.85 -18.15
N THR A 233 -3.66 16.11 -18.21
CA THR A 233 -4.01 16.91 -17.04
C THR A 233 -5.47 17.30 -17.13
N LEU A 234 -6.20 17.18 -16.03
CA LEU A 234 -7.59 17.61 -16.01
C LEU A 234 -7.71 19.11 -16.24
N PRO A 235 -8.79 19.59 -16.90
CA PRO A 235 -8.95 21.02 -17.19
C PRO A 235 -9.00 21.87 -15.94
N SER A 236 -8.13 22.88 -15.85
CA SER A 236 -8.16 23.91 -14.79
C SER A 236 -9.27 24.94 -15.06
N PRO A 237 -9.99 25.48 -14.06
CA PRO A 237 -9.80 25.19 -12.62
C PRO A 237 -10.60 23.98 -12.09
N ASP A 238 -11.51 23.41 -12.88
CA ASP A 238 -12.46 22.42 -12.41
C ASP A 238 -11.80 21.09 -12.04
N GLY A 239 -10.70 20.74 -12.70
CA GLY A 239 -9.90 19.54 -12.40
C GLY A 239 -8.85 19.74 -11.32
N ASP A 240 -8.59 20.98 -10.91
CA ASP A 240 -7.61 21.29 -9.88
C ASP A 240 -8.14 20.93 -8.48
N ILE A 241 -7.26 20.46 -7.59
CA ILE A 241 -7.65 20.23 -6.20
C ILE A 241 -8.11 21.56 -5.56
N PRO A 242 -9.34 21.64 -5.03
CA PRO A 242 -9.88 22.94 -4.57
C PRO A 242 -9.08 23.55 -3.43
N THR A 243 -8.61 22.72 -2.48
CA THR A 243 -7.73 23.14 -1.39
C THR A 243 -6.33 22.59 -1.64
N GLN A 244 -5.43 23.42 -2.16
CA GLN A 244 -4.06 23.04 -2.49
C GLN A 244 -3.27 22.66 -1.23
N ARG A 245 -2.74 21.45 -1.18
CA ARG A 245 -2.03 20.89 -0.03
C ARG A 245 -1.15 19.71 -0.38
N ALA A 246 -0.18 19.42 0.48
CA ALA A 246 0.71 18.28 0.41
C ALA A 246 0.58 17.43 1.69
N GLY A 247 1.22 16.27 1.73
CA GLY A 247 1.10 15.34 2.87
C GLY A 247 -0.32 14.82 3.09
N CYS A 248 -1.21 15.06 2.11
CA CYS A 248 -2.57 14.54 2.10
C CYS A 248 -2.57 13.06 1.73
N THR A 249 -3.60 12.34 2.20
CA THR A 249 -3.84 10.96 1.80
C THR A 249 -4.97 10.89 0.78
N ALA A 250 -4.94 9.86 -0.07
CA ALA A 250 -5.94 9.65 -1.11
C ALA A 250 -6.36 8.18 -1.21
N ILE A 251 -7.65 7.95 -1.48
CA ILE A 251 -8.23 6.62 -1.68
C ILE A 251 -9.35 6.67 -2.70
N VAL A 252 -9.62 5.54 -3.33
CA VAL A 252 -10.73 5.38 -4.27
C VAL A 252 -11.92 4.70 -3.58
N VAL A 253 -13.10 5.28 -3.75
CA VAL A 253 -14.37 4.67 -3.35
C VAL A 253 -15.36 4.82 -4.52
N GLY A 254 -15.70 3.72 -5.16
CA GLY A 254 -16.43 3.75 -6.44
C GLY A 254 -15.67 4.52 -7.52
N ASP A 255 -16.31 5.51 -8.15
CA ASP A 255 -15.69 6.38 -9.16
C ASP A 255 -15.06 7.66 -8.58
N GLU A 256 -14.99 7.77 -7.26
CA GLU A 256 -14.48 8.96 -6.60
C GLU A 256 -13.10 8.73 -5.96
N ILE A 257 -12.23 9.73 -6.16
CA ILE A 257 -10.95 9.84 -5.47
C ILE A 257 -11.15 10.79 -4.28
N ILE A 258 -11.03 10.28 -3.07
CA ILE A 258 -11.23 11.05 -1.85
C ILE A 258 -9.86 11.47 -1.30
N VAL A 259 -9.63 12.78 -1.21
CA VAL A 259 -8.39 13.38 -0.71
C VAL A 259 -8.66 13.98 0.67
N ILE A 260 -7.86 13.57 1.64
CA ILE A 260 -8.12 13.84 3.06
C ILE A 260 -6.91 14.50 3.70
N GLY A 261 -7.16 15.55 4.50
CA GLY A 261 -6.13 16.20 5.30
C GLY A 261 -5.02 16.85 4.47
N GLY A 262 -3.86 16.97 5.04
CA GLY A 262 -2.68 17.57 4.40
C GLY A 262 -2.17 18.80 5.13
N GLU A 263 -1.14 19.43 4.56
CA GLU A 263 -0.51 20.66 5.06
C GLU A 263 -0.21 21.64 3.93
N SER A 264 -0.15 22.93 4.24
CA SER A 264 0.25 23.96 3.30
C SER A 264 0.77 25.21 4.03
N GLY A 265 1.32 26.17 3.28
CA GLY A 265 1.72 27.48 3.82
C GLY A 265 0.56 28.38 4.24
N SER A 266 -0.67 28.07 3.83
CA SER A 266 -1.85 28.92 4.07
C SER A 266 -2.33 28.94 5.52
N GLN A 267 -1.99 27.90 6.31
CA GLN A 267 -2.40 27.78 7.71
C GLN A 267 -1.39 26.97 8.54
N GLU A 268 -1.40 27.20 9.87
CA GLU A 268 -0.52 26.48 10.79
C GLU A 268 -1.04 25.07 11.10
N LYS A 269 -2.33 24.94 11.34
CA LYS A 269 -2.95 23.64 11.59
C LYS A 269 -2.99 22.81 10.31
N ALA A 270 -2.79 21.53 10.43
CA ALA A 270 -3.02 20.61 9.32
C ALA A 270 -4.46 20.73 8.82
N HIS A 271 -4.64 20.52 7.52
CA HIS A 271 -5.95 20.57 6.88
C HIS A 271 -6.88 19.50 7.42
N SER A 272 -8.14 19.91 7.67
CA SER A 272 -9.25 18.99 7.97
C SER A 272 -10.13 18.72 6.76
N GLU A 273 -9.87 19.36 5.64
CA GLU A 273 -10.63 19.26 4.42
C GLU A 273 -10.62 17.83 3.88
N VAL A 274 -11.81 17.39 3.44
CA VAL A 274 -12.05 16.15 2.73
C VAL A 274 -12.78 16.50 1.45
N GLU A 275 -12.14 16.20 0.32
CA GLU A 275 -12.63 16.56 -1.01
C GLU A 275 -12.63 15.33 -1.92
N ALA A 276 -13.69 15.14 -2.68
CA ALA A 276 -13.87 14.01 -3.57
C ALA A 276 -13.89 14.47 -5.03
N LEU A 277 -13.00 13.91 -5.84
CA LEU A 277 -12.98 14.07 -7.29
C LEU A 277 -13.71 12.89 -7.93
N ASN A 278 -14.81 13.14 -8.62
CA ASN A 278 -15.35 12.13 -9.52
C ASN A 278 -14.59 12.18 -10.85
N ILE A 279 -13.86 11.10 -11.15
CA ILE A 279 -12.98 11.06 -12.34
C ILE A 279 -13.74 11.07 -13.66
N THR A 280 -14.97 10.55 -13.69
CA THR A 280 -15.80 10.50 -14.90
C THR A 280 -16.36 11.87 -15.24
N THR A 281 -16.88 12.61 -14.27
CA THR A 281 -17.42 13.96 -14.47
C THR A 281 -16.36 15.06 -14.36
N GLN A 282 -15.17 14.73 -13.87
CA GLN A 282 -14.04 15.62 -13.64
C GLN A 282 -14.41 16.80 -12.72
N SER A 283 -15.24 16.52 -11.69
CA SER A 283 -15.74 17.55 -10.79
C SER A 283 -15.47 17.18 -9.33
N TRP A 284 -15.16 18.21 -8.54
CA TRP A 284 -14.91 18.09 -7.12
C TRP A 284 -16.16 18.39 -6.30
N ARG A 285 -16.31 17.68 -5.18
CA ARG A 285 -17.28 17.99 -4.14
C ARG A 285 -16.63 17.94 -2.76
N LYS A 286 -17.18 18.67 -1.80
CA LYS A 286 -16.74 18.62 -0.41
C LYS A 286 -17.47 17.53 0.34
N LEU A 287 -16.74 16.85 1.20
CA LEU A 287 -17.25 15.95 2.23
C LEU A 287 -17.10 16.60 3.62
N PRO A 288 -17.78 16.10 4.65
CA PRO A 288 -17.52 16.54 6.03
C PRO A 288 -16.03 16.41 6.37
N GLY A 289 -15.48 17.46 6.98
CA GLY A 289 -14.08 17.52 7.36
C GLY A 289 -13.76 16.67 8.59
N LEU A 290 -12.50 16.31 8.76
CA LEU A 290 -11.97 15.66 9.96
C LEU A 290 -12.27 16.49 11.21
N GLN A 291 -12.46 15.85 12.35
CA GLN A 291 -12.51 16.56 13.63
C GLN A 291 -11.16 17.16 14.00
N THR A 292 -10.09 16.43 13.71
CA THR A 292 -8.70 16.87 13.88
C THR A 292 -7.98 16.80 12.55
N GLY A 293 -7.66 17.95 11.97
CA GLY A 293 -6.84 18.03 10.77
C GLY A 293 -5.52 17.30 10.96
N ARG A 294 -5.06 16.60 9.92
CA ARG A 294 -3.81 15.81 9.96
C ARG A 294 -3.17 15.68 8.61
N HIS A 295 -1.84 15.46 8.60
CA HIS A 295 -1.06 15.10 7.42
C HIS A 295 -0.06 13.98 7.74
N GLY A 296 0.63 13.47 6.73
CA GLY A 296 1.70 12.49 6.92
C GLY A 296 1.18 11.15 7.45
N THR A 297 0.05 10.68 6.92
CA THR A 297 -0.53 9.35 7.19
C THR A 297 -1.26 8.83 5.95
N GLN A 298 -1.86 7.66 6.05
CA GLN A 298 -2.62 7.04 4.96
C GLN A 298 -4.05 6.72 5.42
N VAL A 299 -5.01 6.73 4.50
CA VAL A 299 -6.41 6.38 4.74
C VAL A 299 -6.69 4.93 4.36
N ILE A 300 -7.60 4.30 5.08
CA ILE A 300 -8.13 2.96 4.81
C ILE A 300 -9.62 3.09 4.46
N PHE A 301 -10.09 2.32 3.48
CA PHE A 301 -11.50 2.05 3.26
C PHE A 301 -11.80 0.61 3.66
N SER A 302 -12.79 0.41 4.52
CA SER A 302 -13.19 -0.91 5.01
C SER A 302 -14.66 -0.91 5.41
N GLU A 303 -15.42 -1.87 4.91
CA GLU A 303 -16.83 -2.09 5.29
C GLU A 303 -17.69 -0.82 5.17
N GLY A 304 -17.53 -0.09 4.07
CA GLY A 304 -18.26 1.16 3.82
C GLY A 304 -17.77 2.37 4.61
N ASN A 305 -16.67 2.26 5.35
CA ASN A 305 -16.12 3.32 6.18
C ASN A 305 -14.71 3.72 5.75
N LEU A 306 -14.42 5.02 5.87
CA LEU A 306 -13.06 5.56 5.79
C LEU A 306 -12.47 5.63 7.20
N TYR A 307 -11.19 5.24 7.34
CA TYR A 307 -10.46 5.31 8.60
C TYR A 307 -9.15 6.03 8.40
N VAL A 308 -8.84 6.96 9.30
CA VAL A 308 -7.56 7.68 9.29
C VAL A 308 -7.02 7.80 10.71
N GLY A 309 -5.77 7.43 10.90
CA GLY A 309 -5.12 7.42 12.23
C GLY A 309 -3.75 8.04 12.23
N ALA A 310 -3.26 8.46 13.39
CA ALA A 310 -1.94 9.07 13.58
C ALA A 310 -1.76 10.36 12.73
N GLY A 311 -0.54 10.64 12.24
CA GLY A 311 -0.22 11.85 11.48
C GLY A 311 0.21 13.01 12.36
N CYS A 312 0.34 14.20 11.78
CA CYS A 312 0.67 15.43 12.47
C CYS A 312 -0.48 16.44 12.44
N GLY A 313 -0.75 17.09 13.57
CA GLY A 313 -1.87 18.01 13.74
C GLY A 313 -1.62 19.44 13.25
N ASN A 314 -0.37 19.83 13.02
CA ASN A 314 0.01 21.11 12.42
C ASN A 314 0.89 20.83 11.20
N ARG A 315 1.15 21.83 10.36
CA ARG A 315 2.20 21.77 9.34
C ARG A 315 3.56 21.50 10.01
N GLY A 316 4.39 20.69 9.35
CA GLY A 316 5.67 20.23 9.91
C GLY A 316 5.50 19.04 10.86
N GLY A 317 6.41 18.86 11.80
CA GLY A 317 6.58 17.64 12.58
C GLY A 317 5.91 17.56 13.96
N SER A 318 5.06 18.51 14.35
CA SER A 318 4.49 18.57 15.73
C SER A 318 3.14 19.28 15.76
N PRO A 319 2.16 18.81 16.58
CA PRO A 319 2.24 17.62 17.42
C PRO A 319 1.97 16.33 16.65
N GLU A 320 2.70 15.27 16.95
CA GLU A 320 2.34 13.93 16.50
C GLU A 320 1.04 13.48 17.15
N LEU A 321 0.18 12.82 16.37
CA LEU A 321 -1.12 12.32 16.79
C LEU A 321 -1.09 10.81 16.96
N ASN A 322 -1.99 10.31 17.81
CA ASN A 322 -2.40 8.91 17.88
C ASN A 322 -3.94 8.77 17.86
N SER A 323 -4.66 9.88 17.64
CA SER A 323 -6.11 9.83 17.44
C SER A 323 -6.45 9.12 16.14
N PHE A 324 -7.58 8.43 16.16
CA PHE A 324 -8.07 7.59 15.09
C PHE A 324 -9.52 8.00 14.81
N GLU A 325 -9.83 8.34 13.56
CA GLU A 325 -11.16 8.82 13.15
C GLU A 325 -11.73 7.94 12.05
N MET A 326 -13.06 7.80 12.06
CA MET A 326 -13.83 7.02 11.11
C MET A 326 -14.98 7.88 10.54
N TYR A 327 -15.25 7.68 9.24
CA TYR A 327 -16.36 8.30 8.53
C TYR A 327 -17.14 7.23 7.74
N GLU A 328 -18.44 7.11 8.02
CA GLU A 328 -19.32 6.25 7.24
C GLU A 328 -19.62 6.89 5.88
N MET A 329 -19.21 6.22 4.80
CA MET A 329 -19.44 6.68 3.42
C MET A 329 -20.85 6.30 2.97
N PRO A 330 -21.76 7.26 2.79
CA PRO A 330 -23.13 6.96 2.37
C PRO A 330 -23.18 6.32 0.99
N GLY A 331 -23.81 5.16 0.88
CA GLY A 331 -24.04 4.47 -0.39
C GLY A 331 -22.81 3.75 -0.96
N ALA A 332 -21.72 3.69 -0.21
CA ALA A 332 -20.59 2.84 -0.60
C ALA A 332 -20.88 1.39 -0.21
N ASP A 333 -20.76 0.48 -1.18
CA ASP A 333 -20.88 -0.94 -0.90
C ASP A 333 -19.72 -1.40 0.02
N ALA A 334 -20.06 -2.19 1.04
CA ALA A 334 -19.06 -2.89 1.82
C ALA A 334 -18.36 -3.89 0.88
N ALA A 335 -17.12 -3.63 0.52
CA ALA A 335 -16.31 -4.63 -0.17
C ALA A 335 -16.14 -5.81 0.79
N GLU A 336 -16.47 -7.02 0.35
CA GLU A 336 -16.21 -8.22 1.14
C GLU A 336 -14.71 -8.31 1.47
N ASN A 337 -14.41 -8.37 2.75
CA ASN A 337 -13.05 -8.53 3.24
C ASN A 337 -12.71 -10.00 3.28
N GLU A 338 -11.99 -10.47 2.28
CA GLU A 338 -11.42 -11.81 2.34
C GLU A 338 -10.28 -11.85 3.37
N PRO A 339 -10.39 -12.66 4.42
CA PRO A 339 -9.32 -12.81 5.40
C PRO A 339 -8.05 -13.33 4.71
N VAL A 340 -6.90 -12.80 5.14
CA VAL A 340 -5.61 -13.28 4.62
C VAL A 340 -5.32 -14.65 5.21
N THR A 341 -5.15 -15.61 4.33
CA THR A 341 -4.80 -16.99 4.67
C THR A 341 -3.41 -17.33 4.13
N ALA A 342 -2.59 -17.94 4.98
CA ALA A 342 -1.21 -18.29 4.62
C ALA A 342 -1.14 -19.21 3.39
N GLY A 343 -0.21 -18.90 2.51
CA GLY A 343 0.14 -19.78 1.40
C GLY A 343 0.74 -21.10 1.89
N THR A 344 0.51 -22.18 1.14
CA THR A 344 1.13 -23.49 1.41
C THR A 344 2.14 -23.82 0.33
N LEU A 345 3.43 -23.88 0.71
CA LEU A 345 4.50 -24.27 -0.20
C LEU A 345 4.45 -25.78 -0.46
N LYS A 346 4.25 -26.16 -1.71
CA LYS A 346 4.42 -27.51 -2.22
C LYS A 346 5.69 -27.58 -3.07
N ILE A 347 6.47 -28.63 -2.87
CA ILE A 347 7.68 -28.93 -3.63
C ILE A 347 7.43 -30.19 -4.46
N SER A 348 7.88 -30.21 -5.70
CA SER A 348 7.66 -31.31 -6.64
C SER A 348 8.24 -32.66 -6.20
N ALA A 349 9.33 -32.64 -5.40
CA ALA A 349 9.96 -33.85 -4.89
C ALA A 349 10.62 -33.62 -3.52
N ALA A 350 10.63 -34.63 -2.66
CA ALA A 350 11.34 -34.65 -1.39
C ALA A 350 12.79 -35.18 -1.51
N SER A 351 13.13 -35.79 -2.62
CA SER A 351 14.48 -36.28 -2.93
C SER A 351 14.63 -36.52 -4.43
N HIS A 352 15.86 -36.47 -4.92
CA HIS A 352 16.18 -36.86 -6.30
C HIS A 352 17.52 -37.59 -6.37
N ALA A 353 17.64 -38.58 -7.27
CA ALA A 353 18.86 -39.33 -7.50
C ALA A 353 19.31 -39.22 -8.98
N PHE A 354 20.42 -38.56 -9.19
CA PHE A 354 21.13 -38.55 -10.46
C PHE A 354 21.93 -39.88 -10.58
N ARG A 355 21.57 -40.73 -11.54
CA ARG A 355 22.15 -42.06 -11.66
C ARG A 355 23.00 -42.23 -12.92
N LYS A 356 24.15 -42.88 -12.78
CA LYS A 356 25.04 -43.21 -13.89
C LYS A 356 25.55 -42.03 -14.71
N VAL A 357 25.83 -40.93 -14.02
CA VAL A 357 26.41 -39.73 -14.63
C VAL A 357 27.92 -39.92 -14.74
N ARG A 358 28.46 -39.78 -15.95
CA ARG A 358 29.92 -39.87 -16.15
C ARG A 358 30.63 -38.67 -15.51
N PRO A 359 31.86 -38.84 -14.98
CA PRO A 359 32.64 -37.71 -14.51
C PRO A 359 32.71 -36.58 -15.56
N TYR A 360 32.54 -35.35 -15.11
CA TYR A 360 32.52 -34.11 -15.91
C TYR A 360 31.36 -33.99 -16.91
N ALA A 361 30.38 -34.90 -16.90
CA ALA A 361 29.13 -34.71 -17.64
C ALA A 361 28.08 -34.09 -16.73
N THR A 362 27.30 -33.14 -17.23
CA THR A 362 26.23 -32.48 -16.47
C THR A 362 24.90 -33.11 -16.76
N HIS A 363 24.15 -33.46 -15.71
CA HIS A 363 22.75 -33.81 -15.78
C HIS A 363 21.93 -32.82 -14.93
N SER A 364 20.76 -32.43 -15.45
CA SER A 364 19.90 -31.45 -14.80
C SER A 364 18.57 -32.09 -14.39
N GLN A 365 18.04 -31.61 -13.28
CA GLN A 365 16.70 -31.93 -12.80
C GLN A 365 15.95 -30.65 -12.48
N THR A 366 14.80 -30.48 -13.09
CA THR A 366 13.89 -29.37 -12.77
C THR A 366 13.07 -29.67 -11.51
N PHE A 367 13.06 -28.73 -10.58
CA PHE A 367 12.20 -28.71 -9.42
C PHE A 367 11.16 -27.63 -9.57
N GLU A 368 9.98 -27.88 -9.01
CA GLU A 368 8.89 -26.91 -8.98
C GLU A 368 8.51 -26.56 -7.54
N LEU A 369 8.24 -25.26 -7.31
CA LEU A 369 7.69 -24.74 -6.08
C LEU A 369 6.34 -24.10 -6.39
N SER A 370 5.31 -24.54 -5.70
CA SER A 370 3.93 -24.06 -5.91
C SER A 370 3.37 -23.49 -4.61
N ASN A 371 2.68 -22.36 -4.72
CA ASN A 371 1.81 -21.85 -3.67
C ASN A 371 0.39 -22.37 -3.92
N THR A 372 0.01 -23.44 -3.22
CA THR A 372 -1.18 -24.22 -3.57
C THR A 372 -2.45 -23.89 -2.79
N MET A 373 -2.35 -23.13 -1.69
CA MET A 373 -3.49 -22.76 -0.84
C MET A 373 -3.26 -21.36 -0.26
N GLY A 374 -4.36 -20.75 0.20
CA GLY A 374 -4.31 -19.39 0.75
C GLY A 374 -4.29 -18.30 -0.33
N ASN A 375 -4.43 -17.07 0.10
CA ASN A 375 -4.40 -15.86 -0.74
C ASN A 375 -3.18 -14.96 -0.46
N GLN A 376 -2.26 -15.40 0.42
CA GLN A 376 -1.00 -14.72 0.67
C GLN A 376 0.12 -15.26 -0.23
N GLY A 377 0.98 -14.36 -0.71
CA GLY A 377 2.22 -14.72 -1.39
C GLY A 377 3.21 -15.42 -0.44
N ILE A 378 4.01 -16.35 -0.94
CA ILE A 378 5.06 -17.06 -0.16
C ILE A 378 6.42 -16.45 -0.48
N PRO A 379 7.05 -15.73 0.47
CA PRO A 379 8.37 -15.16 0.26
C PRO A 379 9.46 -16.21 0.44
N LEU A 380 10.24 -16.42 -0.61
CA LEU A 380 11.46 -17.23 -0.62
C LEU A 380 12.66 -16.34 -0.29
N THR A 381 13.49 -16.74 0.66
CA THR A 381 14.67 -15.97 1.08
C THR A 381 15.99 -16.55 0.57
N TYR A 382 16.07 -17.86 0.37
CA TYR A 382 17.16 -18.50 -0.38
C TYR A 382 16.76 -19.88 -0.94
N VAL A 383 17.46 -20.27 -2.00
CA VAL A 383 17.46 -21.61 -2.62
C VAL A 383 18.92 -21.96 -2.90
N ILE A 384 19.50 -22.90 -2.16
CA ILE A 384 20.92 -23.24 -2.25
C ILE A 384 21.12 -24.75 -2.12
N VAL A 385 22.24 -25.27 -2.61
CA VAL A 385 22.71 -26.62 -2.29
C VAL A 385 23.84 -26.56 -1.27
N ALA A 386 23.81 -27.45 -0.31
CA ALA A 386 24.85 -27.66 0.68
C ALA A 386 25.32 -29.13 0.67
N GLY A 387 26.60 -29.38 0.97
CA GLY A 387 27.17 -30.73 1.14
C GLY A 387 28.11 -31.19 0.03
N SER A 388 27.96 -30.77 -1.20
CA SER A 388 28.85 -31.12 -2.28
C SER A 388 28.86 -30.10 -3.41
N ASP A 389 30.05 -29.75 -3.90
CA ASP A 389 30.31 -28.89 -5.06
C ASP A 389 30.05 -29.57 -6.41
N ASP A 390 29.60 -30.83 -6.40
CA ASP A 390 29.20 -31.54 -7.61
C ASP A 390 27.77 -31.17 -8.02
N PHE A 391 27.06 -30.41 -7.15
CA PHE A 391 25.70 -29.93 -7.41
C PHE A 391 25.66 -28.41 -7.40
N GLU A 392 24.92 -27.84 -8.35
CA GLU A 392 24.70 -26.41 -8.50
C GLU A 392 23.21 -26.13 -8.70
N VAL A 393 22.71 -25.03 -8.11
CA VAL A 393 21.34 -24.53 -8.33
C VAL A 393 21.36 -23.43 -9.37
N ASP A 394 20.60 -23.60 -10.42
CA ASP A 394 20.24 -22.51 -11.34
C ASP A 394 18.83 -22.03 -10.99
N PHE A 395 18.79 -20.99 -10.14
CA PHE A 395 17.54 -20.35 -9.70
C PHE A 395 17.38 -19.00 -10.43
N PRO A 396 16.48 -18.93 -11.44
CA PRO A 396 16.44 -17.78 -12.36
C PRO A 396 15.79 -16.52 -11.78
N TYR A 397 15.39 -16.55 -10.51
CA TYR A 397 14.67 -15.44 -9.86
C TYR A 397 15.58 -14.73 -8.84
N ALA A 398 15.53 -13.40 -8.83
CA ALA A 398 16.24 -12.63 -7.78
C ALA A 398 15.59 -12.85 -6.42
N LEU A 399 16.38 -13.17 -5.41
CA LEU A 399 15.91 -13.36 -4.03
C LEU A 399 16.00 -12.05 -3.21
N PRO A 400 15.09 -11.79 -2.26
CA PRO A 400 13.90 -12.60 -1.97
C PRO A 400 12.87 -12.56 -3.09
N TYR A 401 12.23 -13.68 -3.35
CA TYR A 401 11.20 -13.85 -4.37
C TYR A 401 9.87 -14.22 -3.74
N VAL A 402 8.75 -13.66 -4.20
CA VAL A 402 7.41 -13.98 -3.68
C VAL A 402 6.66 -14.85 -4.69
N ILE A 403 6.36 -16.11 -4.30
CA ILE A 403 5.47 -16.96 -5.09
C ILE A 403 4.03 -16.55 -4.86
N ALA A 404 3.41 -15.95 -5.86
CA ALA A 404 2.01 -15.51 -5.80
C ALA A 404 1.03 -16.67 -5.53
N PRO A 405 -0.15 -16.40 -4.95
CA PRO A 405 -1.19 -17.42 -4.73
C PRO A 405 -1.53 -18.17 -6.01
N GLY A 406 -1.60 -19.49 -5.92
CA GLY A 406 -1.90 -20.37 -7.05
C GLY A 406 -0.81 -20.49 -8.13
N LYS A 407 0.35 -19.81 -7.97
CA LYS A 407 1.43 -19.87 -8.94
C LYS A 407 2.42 -20.98 -8.64
N THR A 408 3.08 -21.44 -9.71
CA THR A 408 4.19 -22.40 -9.68
C THR A 408 5.38 -21.77 -10.39
N ILE A 409 6.56 -21.91 -9.78
CA ILE A 409 7.84 -21.53 -10.37
C ILE A 409 8.71 -22.77 -10.52
N ALA A 410 9.63 -22.76 -11.47
CA ALA A 410 10.57 -23.85 -11.75
C ALA A 410 12.01 -23.34 -11.71
N PHE A 411 12.92 -24.22 -11.29
CA PHE A 411 14.36 -23.98 -11.31
C PHE A 411 15.08 -25.30 -11.49
N ASP A 412 16.34 -25.24 -11.94
CA ASP A 412 17.13 -26.43 -12.21
C ASP A 412 18.20 -26.67 -11.15
N VAL A 413 18.46 -27.95 -10.87
CA VAL A 413 19.63 -28.42 -10.14
C VAL A 413 20.49 -29.22 -11.10
N HIS A 414 21.72 -28.81 -11.26
CA HIS A 414 22.73 -29.45 -12.09
C HIS A 414 23.60 -30.35 -11.23
N TYR A 415 23.84 -31.57 -11.69
CA TYR A 415 24.82 -32.49 -11.12
C TYR A 415 25.93 -32.76 -12.10
N THR A 416 27.19 -32.40 -11.73
CA THR A 416 28.38 -32.58 -12.52
C THR A 416 29.44 -33.29 -11.67
N PRO A 417 29.44 -34.63 -11.60
CA PRO A 417 30.36 -35.36 -10.73
C PRO A 417 31.82 -35.20 -11.17
N LYS A 418 32.72 -35.03 -10.22
CA LYS A 418 34.18 -35.05 -10.45
C LYS A 418 34.72 -36.47 -10.48
N THR A 419 34.04 -37.41 -9.90
CA THR A 419 34.39 -38.84 -9.81
C THR A 419 33.16 -39.72 -10.00
N SER A 420 33.39 -41.05 -10.13
CA SER A 420 32.26 -42.02 -10.17
C SER A 420 31.82 -42.51 -8.77
N GLN A 421 32.34 -41.89 -7.69
CA GLN A 421 31.95 -42.27 -6.32
C GLN A 421 30.59 -41.69 -5.98
N PRO A 422 29.77 -42.39 -5.15
CA PRO A 422 28.52 -41.83 -4.66
C PRO A 422 28.72 -40.57 -3.84
N VAL A 423 27.86 -39.59 -4.04
CA VAL A 423 27.88 -38.33 -3.30
C VAL A 423 26.48 -37.93 -2.91
N GLU A 424 26.33 -37.29 -1.76
CA GLU A 424 25.06 -36.72 -1.29
C GLU A 424 25.19 -35.24 -1.03
N ALA A 425 24.10 -34.51 -1.30
CA ALA A 425 23.95 -33.10 -0.98
C ALA A 425 22.50 -32.81 -0.52
N THR A 426 22.28 -31.62 -0.01
CA THR A 426 20.95 -31.18 0.41
C THR A 426 20.61 -29.87 -0.28
N LEU A 427 19.52 -29.86 -1.02
CA LEU A 427 18.92 -28.64 -1.54
C LEU A 427 18.09 -28.02 -0.40
N LEU A 428 18.43 -26.80 -0.02
CA LEU A 428 17.83 -26.03 1.05
C LEU A 428 16.98 -24.90 0.45
N ILE A 429 15.68 -24.89 0.78
CA ILE A 429 14.72 -23.88 0.37
C ILE A 429 14.16 -23.21 1.63
N LYS A 430 14.46 -21.93 1.81
CA LYS A 430 13.97 -21.17 2.96
C LYS A 430 12.86 -20.23 2.55
N VAL A 431 11.72 -20.37 3.22
CA VAL A 431 10.63 -19.40 3.25
C VAL A 431 10.73 -18.56 4.53
N ALA A 432 10.21 -17.34 4.52
CA ALA A 432 9.99 -16.60 5.74
C ALA A 432 8.90 -17.33 6.54
N ASP A 433 9.25 -17.98 7.67
CA ASP A 433 8.31 -18.76 8.49
C ASP A 433 8.42 -18.40 9.98
N ARG A 434 7.30 -18.50 10.72
CA ARG A 434 7.24 -18.18 12.16
C ARG A 434 8.14 -19.10 12.97
N GLY A 435 9.12 -18.52 13.64
CA GLY A 435 9.70 -19.01 14.90
C GLY A 435 10.71 -20.16 14.87
N LYS A 436 10.77 -21.01 13.84
CA LYS A 436 11.84 -21.99 13.65
C LYS A 436 12.22 -22.04 12.19
N ILE A 437 13.32 -21.40 11.90
CA ILE A 437 13.90 -21.33 10.57
C ILE A 437 14.53 -22.68 10.22
N GLN A 438 13.71 -23.68 9.96
CA GLN A 438 14.21 -24.88 9.31
C GLN A 438 13.91 -24.71 7.80
N PRO A 439 14.92 -24.69 6.94
CA PRO A 439 14.68 -24.76 5.50
C PRO A 439 13.96 -26.06 5.15
N ARG A 440 13.21 -26.05 4.07
CA ARG A 440 12.74 -27.29 3.47
C ARG A 440 13.95 -27.98 2.83
N GLU A 441 14.14 -29.23 3.18
CA GLU A 441 15.31 -30.02 2.76
C GLU A 441 14.91 -31.04 1.71
N ILE A 442 15.66 -31.10 0.61
CA ILE A 442 15.50 -32.11 -0.43
C ILE A 442 16.85 -32.84 -0.55
N THR A 443 16.82 -34.15 -0.31
CA THR A 443 18.02 -34.97 -0.45
C THR A 443 18.37 -35.18 -1.93
N LEU A 444 19.59 -34.84 -2.30
CA LEU A 444 20.17 -35.06 -3.63
C LEU A 444 21.21 -36.19 -3.53
N LYS A 445 21.13 -37.17 -4.42
CA LYS A 445 22.10 -38.26 -4.50
C LYS A 445 22.69 -38.31 -5.89
N GLY A 446 24.00 -38.49 -5.97
CA GLY A 446 24.75 -38.66 -7.22
C GLY A 446 25.38 -40.03 -7.31
N ASN A 447 25.39 -40.65 -8.52
CA ASN A 447 25.96 -41.94 -8.95
C ASN A 447 25.56 -43.24 -8.24
#